data_62b455b28b69dedae9e2b102e2599175
#
_entry.id   62b455b28b69dedae9e2b102e2599175
#
_cell.length_a   1.000
_cell.length_b   1.000
_cell.length_c   1.000
_cell.angle_alpha   90.00
_cell.angle_beta   90.00
_cell.angle_gamma   90.00
#
_symmetry.space_group_name_H-M   'P 1'
#
loop_
_entity.id
_entity.type
_entity.pdbx_description
1 polymer ?
#
loop_
_entity_poly.entity_id
_entity_poly.type
_entity_poly.pdbx_seq_one_letter_code
_entity_poly.pdbx_strand_id
1 'polypeptide(L)'
;MNKIICNPLNLEYRYQIKKSGKEAVFREAADPTMLLFKGRYLMFVSMSGGFWHSDDLYSWEFHETPELPIYDYAPDVREVNGKVVFSASKRDEPCSFFVSGDPLNEPFTAVSVTFPFWDPATFQDDDGRVYFYWGCTNTEPIWGIEIDPATMQPIGEKVGLFGGNEDKYGWERKGENNKGAPPRSDAEIEMMVTHFMASIPPGAEAPSKEEMAKTIRHHLDNNRPYIEGAYMTKHNGKYYLQYAGPGTECNVYSDGVYVGDAPLGPFTYQEHNPFSSKPGGFIPAAGHGSTFQDKAGNWWHVSTMGISVNENFERRIGLFPCDFDGDGTMYCNQNFADYPFRLPDGKRGDMDTTQPAMILLSYNAKPEASSAQDGYASDKAADENVRTWWAAETNGKGEWLKLDLGEVFEVNAVQLNFADHKIPMPENWEKDAKKSMMEQRLILVKPQRTRFLLEGSEDGTNWHILKDCRNADTDFSHDFICFDGSTKLRFIKVSHIELPFNAVPAVSGLRVFGKGAGTAPAAVTEVDAPRTEERMNILLKWKPSANADGYNVRYGIAEDKLYSSWQVYGKSELDLSMIGKASGYYIAVDSFNRNGVTEGKVIFVS
;
A
#
# COMPACT_ATOMS: atom_id res chain seq x y z
N MET A 1 -14.52 -6.44 -22.72
CA MET A 1 -15.11 -6.02 -21.43
C MET A 1 -14.21 -4.93 -20.85
N ASN A 2 -14.74 -3.79 -20.45
CA ASN A 2 -13.93 -2.73 -19.86
C ASN A 2 -13.42 -3.17 -18.47
N LYS A 3 -12.12 -3.46 -18.34
CA LYS A 3 -11.51 -3.84 -17.06
C LYS A 3 -11.33 -2.59 -16.21
N ILE A 4 -12.13 -2.46 -15.17
CA ILE A 4 -12.07 -1.37 -14.19
C ILE A 4 -11.68 -1.98 -12.86
N ILE A 5 -10.66 -1.45 -12.22
CA ILE A 5 -10.21 -1.85 -10.88
C ILE A 5 -10.29 -0.68 -9.91
N CYS A 6 -10.23 -0.98 -8.62
CA CYS A 6 -10.23 -0.01 -7.54
C CYS A 6 -9.22 -0.45 -6.48
N ASN A 7 -8.37 0.46 -6.01
CA ASN A 7 -7.46 0.17 -4.91
C ASN A 7 -8.16 0.22 -3.54
N PRO A 8 -7.75 -0.61 -2.57
CA PRO A 8 -6.76 -1.68 -2.71
C PRO A 8 -7.27 -2.78 -3.64
N LEU A 9 -6.34 -3.52 -4.27
CA LEU A 9 -6.70 -4.58 -5.20
C LEU A 9 -7.61 -5.62 -4.55
N ASN A 10 -8.57 -6.12 -5.32
CA ASN A 10 -9.51 -7.17 -4.88
C ASN A 10 -8.83 -8.54 -4.89
N LEU A 11 -8.11 -8.87 -3.81
CA LEU A 11 -7.36 -10.12 -3.63
C LEU A 11 -7.90 -10.90 -2.41
N GLU A 12 -7.71 -12.22 -2.43
CA GLU A 12 -7.90 -13.05 -1.24
C GLU A 12 -6.67 -12.91 -0.32
N TYR A 13 -6.63 -11.82 0.45
CA TYR A 13 -5.55 -11.52 1.37
C TYR A 13 -5.39 -12.61 2.44
N ARG A 14 -4.13 -13.02 2.69
CA ARG A 14 -3.84 -14.11 3.61
C ARG A 14 -3.89 -13.65 5.06
N TYR A 15 -4.50 -14.47 5.92
CA TYR A 15 -4.53 -14.19 7.35
C TYR A 15 -3.21 -14.55 8.02
N GLN A 16 -2.82 -13.68 8.92
CA GLN A 16 -1.68 -13.89 9.79
C GLN A 16 -2.10 -13.89 11.24
N ILE A 17 -1.41 -14.69 12.04
CA ILE A 17 -1.53 -14.73 13.50
C ILE A 17 -0.20 -14.22 14.06
N LYS A 18 -0.28 -13.16 14.88
CA LYS A 18 0.83 -12.69 15.70
C LYS A 18 0.65 -13.21 17.12
N LYS A 19 1.69 -13.80 17.69
CA LYS A 19 1.69 -14.36 19.04
C LYS A 19 2.57 -13.58 20.02
N SER A 20 3.53 -12.80 19.54
CA SER A 20 4.40 -12.01 20.40
C SER A 20 3.79 -10.65 20.74
N GLY A 21 3.78 -10.28 21.99
CA GLY A 21 3.15 -9.03 22.44
C GLY A 21 1.62 -9.13 22.48
N LYS A 22 0.92 -8.17 21.87
CA LYS A 22 -0.54 -8.25 21.72
C LYS A 22 -0.89 -9.26 20.64
N GLU A 23 -1.56 -10.33 20.99
CA GLU A 23 -2.07 -11.31 20.02
C GLU A 23 -3.05 -10.64 19.04
N ALA A 24 -2.90 -10.92 17.77
CA ALA A 24 -3.76 -10.39 16.72
C ALA A 24 -3.91 -11.36 15.56
N VAL A 25 -5.09 -11.36 14.94
CA VAL A 25 -5.38 -12.03 13.68
C VAL A 25 -5.80 -10.95 12.69
N PHE A 26 -5.14 -10.87 11.55
CA PHE A 26 -5.37 -9.82 10.55
C PHE A 26 -4.96 -10.30 9.15
N ARG A 27 -5.52 -9.69 8.12
CA ARG A 27 -5.10 -9.93 6.72
C ARG A 27 -3.89 -9.08 6.39
N GLU A 28 -2.99 -9.65 5.59
CA GLU A 28 -1.85 -8.93 5.07
C GLU A 28 -1.51 -9.33 3.64
N ALA A 29 -1.05 -8.35 2.86
CA ALA A 29 -0.17 -8.48 1.72
C ALA A 29 0.62 -7.19 1.58
N ALA A 30 1.94 -7.27 1.37
CA ALA A 30 2.81 -6.12 1.34
C ALA A 30 4.11 -6.38 0.57
N ASP A 31 4.87 -5.32 0.37
CA ASP A 31 6.21 -5.37 -0.22
C ASP A 31 6.20 -6.14 -1.57
N PRO A 32 5.29 -5.77 -2.50
CA PRO A 32 5.03 -6.57 -3.69
C PRO A 32 6.15 -6.45 -4.71
N THR A 33 6.61 -7.59 -5.22
CA THR A 33 7.40 -7.65 -6.45
C THR A 33 6.57 -8.25 -7.58
N MET A 34 6.47 -7.51 -8.68
CA MET A 34 5.72 -7.90 -9.87
C MET A 34 6.66 -8.27 -11.02
N LEU A 35 6.44 -9.42 -11.63
CA LEU A 35 7.17 -9.90 -12.79
C LEU A 35 6.20 -10.29 -13.91
N LEU A 36 6.43 -9.79 -15.14
CA LEU A 36 5.80 -10.33 -16.35
C LEU A 36 6.71 -11.43 -16.92
N PHE A 37 6.35 -12.69 -16.75
CA PHE A 37 7.13 -13.85 -17.19
C PHE A 37 6.29 -14.76 -18.08
N LYS A 38 6.82 -15.12 -19.24
CA LYS A 38 6.13 -15.97 -20.26
C LYS A 38 4.69 -15.53 -20.53
N GLY A 39 4.45 -14.20 -20.55
CA GLY A 39 3.15 -13.62 -20.83
C GLY A 39 2.15 -13.65 -19.68
N ARG A 40 2.56 -13.98 -18.46
CA ARG A 40 1.74 -13.97 -17.24
C ARG A 40 2.35 -13.07 -16.17
N TYR A 41 1.54 -12.31 -15.47
CA TYR A 41 1.96 -11.51 -14.32
C TYR A 41 2.05 -12.41 -13.09
N LEU A 42 3.16 -12.34 -12.39
CA LEU A 42 3.41 -13.03 -11.13
C LEU A 42 3.67 -11.97 -10.06
N MET A 43 2.90 -11.96 -8.98
CA MET A 43 3.04 -11.00 -7.88
C MET A 43 3.36 -11.75 -6.58
N PHE A 44 4.59 -11.58 -6.11
CA PHE A 44 5.05 -12.09 -4.84
C PHE A 44 4.94 -11.01 -3.78
N VAL A 45 4.51 -11.38 -2.58
CA VAL A 45 4.35 -10.47 -1.45
C VAL A 45 4.86 -11.09 -0.17
N SER A 46 5.15 -10.25 0.82
CA SER A 46 5.59 -10.69 2.14
C SER A 46 4.64 -11.69 2.76
N MET A 47 5.19 -12.76 3.29
CA MET A 47 4.53 -13.72 4.18
C MET A 47 3.21 -14.29 3.64
N SER A 48 3.15 -14.62 2.36
CA SER A 48 1.94 -15.18 1.74
C SER A 48 1.94 -16.71 1.65
N GLY A 49 3.12 -17.33 1.58
CA GLY A 49 3.27 -18.78 1.33
C GLY A 49 2.97 -19.19 -0.11
N GLY A 50 3.06 -18.22 -1.03
CA GLY A 50 2.83 -18.36 -2.44
C GLY A 50 2.81 -17.01 -3.15
N PHE A 51 2.23 -16.95 -4.33
CA PHE A 51 2.11 -15.73 -5.12
C PHE A 51 0.77 -15.67 -5.85
N TRP A 52 0.33 -14.46 -6.19
CA TRP A 52 -0.80 -14.28 -7.11
C TRP A 52 -0.30 -14.22 -8.54
N HIS A 53 -1.09 -14.76 -9.46
CA HIS A 53 -0.83 -14.63 -10.88
C HIS A 53 -2.07 -14.15 -11.64
N SER A 54 -1.82 -13.49 -12.77
CA SER A 54 -2.86 -12.92 -13.61
C SER A 54 -2.44 -12.89 -15.08
N ASP A 55 -3.40 -13.05 -15.97
CA ASP A 55 -3.18 -12.83 -17.41
C ASP A 55 -3.43 -11.38 -17.83
N ASP A 56 -4.04 -10.56 -16.97
CA ASP A 56 -4.69 -9.33 -17.40
C ASP A 56 -4.68 -8.18 -16.34
N LEU A 57 -3.98 -8.34 -15.21
CA LEU A 57 -3.94 -7.42 -14.06
C LEU A 57 -5.31 -7.17 -13.40
N TYR A 58 -6.36 -7.84 -13.87
CA TYR A 58 -7.72 -7.70 -13.36
C TYR A 58 -8.17 -8.91 -12.53
N SER A 59 -8.00 -10.10 -13.07
CA SER A 59 -8.36 -11.38 -12.43
C SER A 59 -7.12 -12.02 -11.84
N TRP A 60 -7.15 -12.34 -10.55
CA TRP A 60 -6.01 -12.89 -9.82
C TRP A 60 -6.34 -14.25 -9.23
N GLU A 61 -5.41 -15.19 -9.39
CA GLU A 61 -5.45 -16.51 -8.78
C GLU A 61 -4.23 -16.70 -7.89
N PHE A 62 -4.40 -17.38 -6.75
CA PHE A 62 -3.31 -17.64 -5.82
C PHE A 62 -2.68 -19.01 -6.08
N HIS A 63 -1.36 -19.04 -6.22
CA HIS A 63 -0.55 -20.25 -6.38
C HIS A 63 0.30 -20.48 -5.12
N GLU A 64 0.12 -21.63 -4.46
CA GLU A 64 0.92 -21.98 -3.28
C GLU A 64 2.31 -22.47 -3.68
N THR A 65 3.34 -22.09 -2.89
CA THR A 65 4.73 -22.52 -3.05
C THR A 65 5.21 -23.25 -1.78
N PRO A 66 4.76 -24.50 -1.55
CA PRO A 66 5.08 -25.25 -0.33
C PRO A 66 6.58 -25.57 -0.18
N GLU A 67 7.32 -25.54 -1.28
CA GLU A 67 8.76 -25.78 -1.34
C GLU A 67 9.60 -24.56 -0.92
N LEU A 68 9.03 -23.35 -0.98
CA LEU A 68 9.70 -22.16 -0.48
C LEU A 68 9.50 -21.99 1.03
N PRO A 69 10.55 -21.68 1.78
CA PRO A 69 10.39 -21.30 3.18
C PRO A 69 9.62 -19.98 3.28
N ILE A 70 8.86 -19.81 4.33
CA ILE A 70 8.24 -18.52 4.64
C ILE A 70 9.29 -17.66 5.34
N TYR A 71 9.99 -16.87 4.54
CA TYR A 71 10.90 -15.84 5.03
C TYR A 71 10.10 -14.65 5.60
N ASP A 72 10.76 -13.81 6.39
CA ASP A 72 10.05 -12.81 7.16
C ASP A 72 9.41 -11.73 6.30
N TYR A 73 10.14 -11.10 5.37
CA TYR A 73 9.63 -9.96 4.62
C TYR A 73 10.28 -9.80 3.25
N ALA A 74 9.60 -9.00 2.40
CA ALA A 74 10.09 -8.45 1.16
C ALA A 74 10.69 -9.49 0.21
N PRO A 75 9.88 -10.34 -0.41
CA PRO A 75 10.38 -11.21 -1.46
C PRO A 75 10.75 -10.39 -2.68
N ASP A 76 11.88 -10.72 -3.31
CA ASP A 76 12.19 -10.27 -4.67
C ASP A 76 12.05 -11.43 -5.65
N VAL A 77 11.49 -11.13 -6.81
CA VAL A 77 11.39 -12.07 -7.92
C VAL A 77 11.80 -11.40 -9.23
N ARG A 78 12.76 -11.98 -9.91
CA ARG A 78 13.30 -11.45 -11.18
C ARG A 78 13.56 -12.54 -12.19
N GLU A 79 13.47 -12.18 -13.46
CA GLU A 79 14.00 -13.02 -14.52
C GLU A 79 15.52 -12.85 -14.64
N VAL A 80 16.24 -13.94 -14.54
CA VAL A 80 17.69 -14.00 -14.75
C VAL A 80 17.97 -15.17 -15.69
N ASN A 81 18.55 -14.88 -16.87
CA ASN A 81 18.88 -15.88 -17.88
C ASN A 81 17.70 -16.82 -18.26
N GLY A 82 16.49 -16.24 -18.37
CA GLY A 82 15.28 -16.97 -18.78
C GLY A 82 14.67 -17.84 -17.67
N LYS A 83 15.10 -17.68 -16.42
CA LYS A 83 14.54 -18.34 -15.23
C LYS A 83 14.09 -17.31 -14.22
N VAL A 84 13.13 -17.67 -13.40
CA VAL A 84 12.68 -16.85 -12.28
C VAL A 84 13.54 -17.15 -11.08
N VAL A 85 14.21 -16.11 -10.57
CA VAL A 85 15.00 -16.13 -9.34
C VAL A 85 14.19 -15.49 -8.23
N PHE A 86 14.09 -16.18 -7.11
CA PHE A 86 13.42 -15.72 -5.90
C PHE A 86 14.45 -15.55 -4.77
N SER A 87 14.32 -14.46 -4.02
CA SER A 87 15.03 -14.22 -2.76
C SER A 87 14.11 -13.53 -1.75
N ALA A 88 14.37 -13.71 -0.47
CA ALA A 88 13.66 -13.03 0.61
C ALA A 88 14.52 -12.99 1.87
N SER A 89 14.21 -12.06 2.77
CA SER A 89 14.97 -11.80 4.00
C SER A 89 14.93 -12.96 4.98
N LYS A 90 16.05 -13.24 5.61
CA LYS A 90 16.21 -14.22 6.70
C LYS A 90 16.92 -13.59 7.91
N ARG A 91 16.73 -12.31 8.13
CA ARG A 91 17.41 -11.51 9.16
C ARG A 91 18.95 -11.64 9.10
N ASP A 92 19.57 -11.88 10.24
CA ASP A 92 21.03 -11.92 10.39
C ASP A 92 21.67 -13.25 9.93
N GLU A 93 20.87 -14.14 9.36
CA GLU A 93 21.36 -15.41 8.83
C GLU A 93 21.60 -15.35 7.31
N PRO A 94 22.55 -16.13 6.79
CA PRO A 94 22.76 -16.23 5.35
C PRO A 94 21.48 -16.69 4.62
N CYS A 95 21.13 -15.95 3.58
CA CYS A 95 19.94 -16.20 2.77
C CYS A 95 20.25 -17.09 1.57
N SER A 96 19.23 -17.79 1.08
CA SER A 96 19.32 -18.60 -0.13
C SER A 96 18.60 -17.92 -1.29
N PHE A 97 19.11 -18.15 -2.50
CA PHE A 97 18.37 -17.91 -3.73
C PHE A 97 17.69 -19.21 -4.18
N PHE A 98 16.52 -19.05 -4.77
CA PHE A 98 15.73 -20.15 -5.33
C PHE A 98 15.44 -19.87 -6.80
N VAL A 99 15.39 -20.90 -7.62
CA VAL A 99 15.23 -20.76 -9.06
C VAL A 99 14.16 -21.72 -9.55
N SER A 100 13.29 -21.22 -10.45
CA SER A 100 12.32 -22.03 -11.20
C SER A 100 12.36 -21.66 -12.69
N GLY A 101 12.24 -22.64 -13.57
CA GLY A 101 12.08 -22.41 -15.00
C GLY A 101 10.65 -22.00 -15.39
N ASP A 102 9.68 -22.34 -14.55
CA ASP A 102 8.27 -21.98 -14.69
C ASP A 102 7.53 -22.09 -13.34
N PRO A 103 7.42 -21.03 -12.55
CA PRO A 103 6.87 -21.06 -11.20
C PRO A 103 5.46 -21.65 -11.06
N LEU A 104 4.69 -21.69 -12.13
CA LEU A 104 3.35 -22.29 -12.12
C LEU A 104 3.35 -23.80 -12.37
N ASN A 105 4.42 -24.35 -12.97
CA ASN A 105 4.49 -25.75 -13.39
C ASN A 105 5.70 -26.49 -12.81
N GLU A 106 6.72 -25.76 -12.33
CA GLU A 106 7.97 -26.33 -11.81
C GLU A 106 8.26 -25.73 -10.42
N PRO A 107 8.58 -26.53 -9.42
CA PRO A 107 8.91 -26.02 -8.09
C PRO A 107 10.19 -25.19 -8.09
N PHE A 108 10.30 -24.28 -7.17
CA PHE A 108 11.55 -23.58 -6.89
C PHE A 108 12.58 -24.53 -6.25
N THR A 109 13.83 -24.42 -6.70
CA THR A 109 14.96 -25.18 -6.13
C THR A 109 16.02 -24.23 -5.61
N ALA A 110 16.57 -24.53 -4.44
CA ALA A 110 17.64 -23.74 -3.84
C ALA A 110 18.92 -23.84 -4.70
N VAL A 111 19.54 -22.68 -4.96
CA VAL A 111 20.80 -22.60 -5.74
C VAL A 111 21.99 -22.54 -4.80
N SER A 112 22.01 -21.60 -3.87
CA SER A 112 23.12 -21.41 -2.94
C SER A 112 22.68 -20.66 -1.69
N VAL A 113 23.40 -20.87 -0.60
CA VAL A 113 23.38 -20.00 0.58
C VAL A 113 24.48 -18.96 0.40
N THR A 114 24.18 -17.69 0.63
CA THR A 114 25.11 -16.59 0.34
C THR A 114 25.52 -15.82 1.60
N PHE A 115 24.91 -14.67 1.84
CA PHE A 115 25.18 -13.78 2.96
C PHE A 115 23.85 -13.26 3.56
N PRO A 116 23.88 -12.68 4.75
CA PRO A 116 22.69 -12.03 5.32
C PRO A 116 22.30 -10.78 4.52
N PHE A 117 21.01 -10.63 4.22
CA PHE A 117 20.46 -9.43 3.60
C PHE A 117 19.01 -9.18 4.04
N TRP A 118 18.61 -7.91 3.97
CA TRP A 118 17.21 -7.46 4.17
C TRP A 118 16.71 -6.76 2.94
N ASP A 119 15.43 -6.98 2.61
CA ASP A 119 14.71 -6.34 1.51
C ASP A 119 15.53 -6.39 0.21
N PRO A 120 15.70 -7.61 -0.33
CA PRO A 120 16.54 -7.85 -1.49
C PRO A 120 15.92 -7.34 -2.78
N ALA A 121 16.77 -6.99 -3.75
CA ALA A 121 16.36 -6.78 -5.13
C ALA A 121 17.44 -7.26 -6.08
N THR A 122 17.09 -8.14 -6.99
CA THR A 122 17.97 -8.64 -8.05
C THR A 122 17.75 -7.81 -9.32
N PHE A 123 18.78 -7.57 -10.11
CA PHE A 123 18.67 -6.89 -11.39
C PHE A 123 19.66 -7.49 -12.38
N GLN A 124 19.19 -7.97 -13.53
CA GLN A 124 20.05 -8.34 -14.64
C GLN A 124 20.11 -7.20 -15.66
N ASP A 125 21.33 -6.76 -15.98
CA ASP A 125 21.57 -5.73 -16.97
C ASP A 125 21.60 -6.31 -18.42
N ASP A 126 21.54 -5.43 -19.42
CA ASP A 126 21.51 -5.79 -20.85
C ASP A 126 22.78 -6.53 -21.30
N ASP A 127 23.90 -6.34 -20.59
CA ASP A 127 25.18 -7.03 -20.85
C ASP A 127 25.25 -8.44 -20.22
N GLY A 128 24.19 -8.85 -19.52
CA GLY A 128 24.06 -10.15 -18.86
C GLY A 128 24.63 -10.19 -17.43
N ARG A 129 25.30 -9.13 -16.95
CA ARG A 129 25.72 -9.04 -15.54
C ARG A 129 24.53 -8.91 -14.63
N VAL A 130 24.67 -9.43 -13.41
CA VAL A 130 23.60 -9.40 -12.40
C VAL A 130 24.07 -8.61 -11.18
N TYR A 131 23.21 -7.75 -10.71
CA TYR A 131 23.43 -6.91 -9.55
C TYR A 131 22.39 -7.21 -8.48
N PHE A 132 22.80 -7.03 -7.23
CA PHE A 132 21.96 -7.30 -6.08
C PHE A 132 22.00 -6.13 -5.11
N TYR A 133 20.82 -5.68 -4.68
CA TYR A 133 20.64 -4.54 -3.78
C TYR A 133 19.90 -5.01 -2.53
N TRP A 134 20.21 -4.41 -1.38
CA TRP A 134 19.52 -4.71 -0.14
C TRP A 134 19.68 -3.59 0.89
N GLY A 135 18.81 -3.56 1.90
CA GLY A 135 18.88 -2.69 3.07
C GLY A 135 17.52 -2.46 3.66
N CYS A 136 17.43 -2.52 4.99
CA CYS A 136 16.24 -2.19 5.77
C CYS A 136 16.69 -1.70 7.15
N THR A 137 17.04 -0.41 7.26
CA THR A 137 17.63 0.13 8.48
C THR A 137 17.51 1.65 8.52
N ASN A 138 17.63 2.21 9.72
CA ASN A 138 17.69 3.66 9.93
C ASN A 138 19.13 4.17 10.21
N THR A 139 20.13 3.31 10.01
CA THR A 139 21.54 3.65 10.32
C THR A 139 22.53 3.29 9.21
N GLU A 140 22.21 2.29 8.39
CA GLU A 140 23.06 1.81 7.30
C GLU A 140 22.49 2.26 5.94
N PRO A 141 23.33 2.35 4.89
CA PRO A 141 22.85 2.67 3.56
C PRO A 141 22.14 1.48 2.89
N ILE A 142 21.46 1.77 1.78
CA ILE A 142 21.18 0.74 0.78
C ILE A 142 22.50 0.29 0.19
N TRP A 143 22.70 -1.02 0.16
CA TRP A 143 23.91 -1.67 -0.35
C TRP A 143 23.68 -2.20 -1.77
N GLY A 144 24.75 -2.30 -2.54
CA GLY A 144 24.76 -2.93 -3.85
C GLY A 144 26.03 -3.76 -4.08
N ILE A 145 25.90 -4.82 -4.86
CA ILE A 145 27.02 -5.68 -5.26
C ILE A 145 26.72 -6.34 -6.61
N GLU A 146 27.77 -6.71 -7.36
CA GLU A 146 27.63 -7.61 -8.50
C GLU A 146 27.61 -9.06 -7.99
N ILE A 147 26.78 -9.92 -8.58
CA ILE A 147 26.70 -11.35 -8.26
C ILE A 147 26.89 -12.20 -9.52
N ASP A 148 27.49 -13.36 -9.34
CA ASP A 148 27.62 -14.35 -10.41
C ASP A 148 26.26 -14.99 -10.75
N PRO A 149 25.75 -14.87 -11.99
CA PRO A 149 24.42 -15.32 -12.35
C PRO A 149 24.22 -16.85 -12.31
N ALA A 150 25.30 -17.62 -12.26
CA ALA A 150 25.23 -19.08 -12.20
C ALA A 150 25.24 -19.61 -10.76
N THR A 151 25.97 -18.94 -9.87
CA THR A 151 26.14 -19.37 -8.48
C THR A 151 25.44 -18.48 -7.45
N MET A 152 24.97 -17.30 -7.87
CA MET A 152 24.40 -16.24 -7.00
C MET A 152 25.37 -15.80 -5.89
N GLN A 153 26.69 -16.00 -6.07
CA GLN A 153 27.70 -15.57 -5.12
C GLN A 153 28.18 -14.16 -5.44
N PRO A 154 28.54 -13.36 -4.42
CA PRO A 154 29.08 -12.03 -4.59
C PRO A 154 30.37 -11.99 -5.44
N ILE A 155 30.50 -10.97 -6.28
CA ILE A 155 31.70 -10.62 -7.04
C ILE A 155 32.23 -9.28 -6.53
N GLY A 156 33.42 -9.27 -5.95
CA GLY A 156 34.05 -8.06 -5.40
C GLY A 156 33.46 -7.62 -4.06
N GLU A 157 33.54 -6.33 -3.77
CA GLU A 157 33.15 -5.74 -2.49
C GLU A 157 31.78 -5.03 -2.62
N LYS A 158 30.98 -5.06 -1.56
CA LYS A 158 29.73 -4.32 -1.51
C LYS A 158 29.97 -2.80 -1.48
N VAL A 159 29.08 -2.06 -2.12
CA VAL A 159 29.11 -0.60 -2.20
C VAL A 159 27.92 -0.03 -1.43
N GLY A 160 28.18 0.91 -0.52
CA GLY A 160 27.11 1.72 0.10
C GLY A 160 26.63 2.77 -0.90
N LEU A 161 25.35 2.75 -1.26
CA LEU A 161 24.83 3.56 -2.36
C LEU A 161 24.25 4.89 -1.88
N PHE A 162 23.29 4.85 -0.94
CA PHE A 162 22.73 6.02 -0.29
C PHE A 162 21.98 5.61 0.99
N GLY A 163 21.69 6.59 1.85
CA GLY A 163 20.87 6.43 3.06
C GLY A 163 19.83 7.53 3.17
N GLY A 164 19.01 7.50 4.21
CA GLY A 164 18.01 8.53 4.50
C GLY A 164 18.62 9.87 4.87
N ASN A 165 17.87 10.94 4.62
CA ASN A 165 18.24 12.30 4.97
C ASN A 165 16.99 13.12 5.33
N GLU A 166 16.40 12.83 6.48
CA GLU A 166 15.20 13.47 7.03
C GLU A 166 15.37 14.96 7.30
N ASP A 167 16.62 15.42 7.44
CA ASP A 167 16.94 16.84 7.59
C ASP A 167 16.86 17.64 6.28
N LYS A 168 16.85 16.93 5.15
CA LYS A 168 16.79 17.52 3.81
C LYS A 168 15.49 17.18 3.08
N TYR A 169 15.00 15.97 3.25
CA TYR A 169 13.84 15.42 2.56
C TYR A 169 12.69 15.24 3.55
N GLY A 170 11.77 16.19 3.60
CA GLY A 170 10.71 16.22 4.60
C GLY A 170 9.81 14.98 4.58
N TRP A 171 9.61 14.35 3.42
CA TRP A 171 8.81 13.14 3.29
C TRP A 171 9.45 11.90 3.95
N GLU A 172 10.78 11.90 4.15
CA GLU A 172 11.49 10.83 4.85
C GLU A 172 11.34 10.92 6.38
N ARG A 173 10.83 12.01 6.93
CA ARG A 173 10.64 12.14 8.37
C ARG A 173 9.63 11.13 8.89
N LYS A 174 10.02 10.38 9.90
CA LYS A 174 9.19 9.34 10.52
C LYS A 174 7.92 9.92 11.18
N GLY A 175 6.90 9.07 11.29
CA GLY A 175 5.65 9.33 12.00
C GLY A 175 4.50 9.74 11.09
N GLU A 176 3.31 9.66 11.64
CA GLU A 176 2.07 10.03 10.95
C GLU A 176 2.13 11.50 10.50
N ASN A 177 1.84 11.76 9.23
CA ASN A 177 2.00 13.07 8.59
C ASN A 177 3.42 13.66 8.72
N ASN A 178 4.47 12.85 8.80
CA ASN A 178 5.88 13.24 8.99
C ASN A 178 6.16 14.07 10.26
N LYS A 179 5.33 13.91 11.29
CA LYS A 179 5.44 14.73 12.53
C LYS A 179 6.42 14.19 13.56
N GLY A 180 7.03 13.03 13.29
CA GLY A 180 7.85 12.34 14.27
C GLY A 180 7.01 11.67 15.37
N ALA A 181 7.63 10.83 16.15
CA ALA A 181 7.06 10.29 17.37
C ALA A 181 7.77 10.94 18.57
N PRO A 182 7.08 11.23 19.65
CA PRO A 182 7.74 11.67 20.88
C PRO A 182 8.70 10.59 21.36
N PRO A 183 9.83 10.95 21.98
CA PRO A 183 10.73 9.97 22.58
C PRO A 183 9.98 9.08 23.57
N ARG A 184 10.33 7.80 23.60
CA ARG A 184 9.75 6.85 24.56
C ARG A 184 10.16 7.21 25.98
N SER A 185 9.24 7.03 26.91
CA SER A 185 9.51 7.19 28.33
C SER A 185 10.52 6.15 28.84
N ASP A 186 11.20 6.44 29.94
CA ASP A 186 12.11 5.50 30.58
C ASP A 186 11.42 4.18 30.95
N ALA A 187 10.15 4.23 31.36
CA ALA A 187 9.35 3.05 31.67
C ALA A 187 9.09 2.16 30.45
N GLU A 188 8.81 2.75 29.29
CA GLU A 188 8.64 2.00 28.02
C GLU A 188 9.95 1.34 27.59
N ILE A 189 11.07 2.06 27.71
CA ILE A 189 12.40 1.51 27.42
C ILE A 189 12.73 0.36 28.37
N GLU A 190 12.46 0.49 29.66
CA GLU A 190 12.71 -0.57 30.65
C GLU A 190 11.84 -1.82 30.36
N MET A 191 10.59 -1.63 29.96
CA MET A 191 9.72 -2.74 29.52
C MET A 191 10.29 -3.44 28.29
N MET A 192 10.77 -2.70 27.29
CA MET A 192 11.41 -3.26 26.09
C MET A 192 12.69 -4.00 26.44
N VAL A 193 13.56 -3.44 27.28
CA VAL A 193 14.78 -4.10 27.78
C VAL A 193 14.42 -5.42 28.46
N THR A 194 13.41 -5.41 29.32
CA THR A 194 12.97 -6.61 30.04
C THR A 194 12.50 -7.70 29.08
N HIS A 195 11.75 -7.32 28.05
CA HIS A 195 11.28 -8.25 27.01
C HIS A 195 12.44 -8.83 26.19
N PHE A 196 13.36 -7.98 25.71
CA PHE A 196 14.53 -8.45 24.95
C PHE A 196 15.45 -9.34 25.77
N MET A 197 15.71 -8.98 27.02
CA MET A 197 16.53 -9.80 27.92
C MET A 197 15.89 -11.18 28.18
N ALA A 198 14.57 -11.24 28.28
CA ALA A 198 13.84 -12.50 28.46
C ALA A 198 13.84 -13.39 27.20
N SER A 199 14.07 -12.82 26.01
CA SER A 199 14.15 -13.57 24.75
C SER A 199 15.53 -14.18 24.47
N ILE A 200 16.55 -13.80 25.24
CA ILE A 200 17.91 -14.33 25.08
C ILE A 200 17.95 -15.79 25.56
N PRO A 201 18.45 -16.74 24.74
CA PRO A 201 18.52 -18.14 25.12
C PRO A 201 19.37 -18.37 26.38
N PRO A 202 19.01 -19.33 27.23
CA PRO A 202 19.83 -19.68 28.39
C PRO A 202 21.27 -20.06 28.02
N GLY A 203 22.23 -19.37 28.62
CA GLY A 203 23.67 -19.60 28.36
C GLY A 203 24.27 -18.80 27.21
N ALA A 204 23.50 -17.99 26.52
CA ALA A 204 24.04 -17.02 25.58
C ALA A 204 24.64 -15.82 26.32
N GLU A 205 25.66 -15.20 25.75
CA GLU A 205 26.27 -13.97 26.26
C GLU A 205 25.24 -12.82 26.10
N ALA A 206 24.79 -12.25 27.20
CA ALA A 206 23.78 -11.21 27.22
C ALA A 206 24.43 -9.86 27.48
N PRO A 207 24.06 -8.78 26.76
CA PRO A 207 24.48 -7.44 27.09
C PRO A 207 23.90 -7.02 28.46
N SER A 208 24.51 -6.02 29.09
CA SER A 208 23.90 -5.41 30.27
C SER A 208 22.56 -4.71 29.92
N LYS A 209 21.70 -4.56 30.92
CA LYS A 209 20.42 -3.81 30.73
C LYS A 209 20.67 -2.37 30.25
N GLU A 210 21.74 -1.74 30.71
CA GLU A 210 22.14 -0.39 30.33
C GLU A 210 22.58 -0.33 28.86
N GLU A 211 23.39 -1.28 28.41
CA GLU A 211 23.79 -1.41 26.99
C GLU A 211 22.58 -1.68 26.11
N MET A 212 21.69 -2.59 26.53
CA MET A 212 20.46 -2.87 25.81
C MET A 212 19.54 -1.65 25.71
N ALA A 213 19.36 -0.88 26.79
CA ALA A 213 18.60 0.36 26.78
C ALA A 213 19.20 1.39 25.81
N LYS A 214 20.53 1.52 25.79
CA LYS A 214 21.25 2.39 24.85
C LYS A 214 21.04 1.94 23.40
N THR A 215 21.10 0.66 23.14
CA THR A 215 20.84 0.07 21.81
C THR A 215 19.41 0.35 21.36
N ILE A 216 18.43 0.11 22.24
CA ILE A 216 17.02 0.37 21.95
C ILE A 216 16.80 1.85 21.62
N ARG A 217 17.35 2.78 22.42
CA ARG A 217 17.24 4.22 22.14
C ARG A 217 17.90 4.59 20.82
N HIS A 218 19.05 4.01 20.50
CA HIS A 218 19.76 4.29 19.26
C HIS A 218 18.99 3.85 18.02
N HIS A 219 18.38 2.67 18.04
CA HIS A 219 17.74 2.07 16.86
C HIS A 219 16.22 2.31 16.79
N LEU A 220 15.53 2.41 17.91
CA LEU A 220 14.06 2.44 17.96
C LEU A 220 13.48 3.75 18.50
N ASP A 221 14.27 4.57 19.19
CA ASP A 221 13.81 5.81 19.84
C ASP A 221 14.40 7.06 19.16
N ASN A 222 14.57 6.98 17.86
CA ASN A 222 14.99 8.09 17.02
C ASN A 222 13.96 8.32 15.90
N ASN A 223 13.94 9.52 15.34
CA ASN A 223 13.04 9.89 14.23
C ASN A 223 13.69 9.66 12.85
N ARG A 224 14.78 8.91 12.78
CA ARG A 224 15.40 8.56 11.50
C ARG A 224 14.49 7.62 10.71
N PRO A 225 14.35 7.84 9.42
CA PRO A 225 13.57 6.96 8.58
C PRO A 225 14.20 5.56 8.51
N TYR A 226 13.38 4.53 8.45
CA TYR A 226 13.81 3.29 7.83
C TYR A 226 13.91 3.55 6.34
N ILE A 227 15.05 3.19 5.76
CA ILE A 227 15.28 3.20 4.32
C ILE A 227 15.41 1.75 3.88
N GLU A 228 14.50 1.31 3.02
CA GLU A 228 14.28 -0.09 2.70
C GLU A 228 13.77 -0.28 1.27
N GLY A 229 13.40 -1.49 0.87
CA GLY A 229 12.66 -1.74 -0.36
C GLY A 229 13.41 -1.36 -1.64
N ALA A 230 14.70 -1.66 -1.70
CA ALA A 230 15.48 -1.38 -2.90
C ALA A 230 14.88 -2.08 -4.14
N TYR A 231 14.75 -1.37 -5.26
CA TYR A 231 14.30 -1.95 -6.52
C TYR A 231 14.88 -1.20 -7.72
N MET A 232 15.54 -1.92 -8.62
CA MET A 232 16.20 -1.32 -9.80
C MET A 232 15.31 -1.40 -11.03
N THR A 233 15.13 -0.25 -11.69
CA THR A 233 14.51 -0.12 -13.01
C THR A 233 15.50 0.55 -13.97
N LYS A 234 15.66 0.01 -15.18
CA LYS A 234 16.45 0.65 -16.24
C LYS A 234 15.53 1.26 -17.28
N HIS A 235 15.75 2.53 -17.60
CA HIS A 235 15.00 3.23 -18.64
C HIS A 235 15.91 4.20 -19.40
N ASN A 236 15.91 4.13 -20.75
CA ASN A 236 16.71 4.98 -21.65
C ASN A 236 18.19 5.08 -21.24
N GLY A 237 18.79 3.96 -20.82
CA GLY A 237 20.20 3.88 -20.43
C GLY A 237 20.53 4.44 -19.05
N LYS A 238 19.53 4.91 -18.29
CA LYS A 238 19.66 5.34 -16.89
C LYS A 238 19.17 4.25 -15.95
N TYR A 239 19.71 4.25 -14.75
CA TYR A 239 19.40 3.31 -13.68
C TYR A 239 18.66 4.04 -12.57
N TYR A 240 17.44 3.61 -12.29
CA TYR A 240 16.53 4.19 -11.31
C TYR A 240 16.45 3.23 -10.11
N LEU A 241 17.21 3.52 -9.06
CA LEU A 241 17.19 2.72 -7.84
C LEU A 241 16.18 3.31 -6.86
N GLN A 242 15.06 2.62 -6.74
CA GLN A 242 13.95 2.94 -5.85
C GLN A 242 14.31 2.57 -4.41
N TYR A 243 13.64 3.22 -3.45
CA TYR A 243 13.69 2.89 -2.03
C TYR A 243 12.44 3.38 -1.33
N ALA A 244 12.07 2.74 -0.24
CA ALA A 244 10.92 3.12 0.58
C ALA A 244 11.34 3.83 1.88
N GLY A 245 10.48 4.69 2.37
CA GLY A 245 10.58 5.40 3.65
C GLY A 245 9.25 6.09 4.01
N PRO A 246 9.10 6.57 5.25
CA PRO A 246 9.98 6.45 6.41
C PRO A 246 9.73 5.23 7.28
N GLY A 247 8.68 4.47 7.03
CA GLY A 247 8.27 3.29 7.79
C GLY A 247 6.85 2.88 7.45
N THR A 248 6.61 1.59 7.33
CA THR A 248 5.38 0.99 6.78
C THR A 248 4.12 1.27 7.60
N GLU A 249 4.27 1.65 8.88
CA GLU A 249 3.17 2.00 9.77
C GLU A 249 2.61 3.41 9.55
N CYS A 250 3.33 4.26 8.80
CA CYS A 250 2.97 5.66 8.60
C CYS A 250 2.08 5.84 7.37
N ASN A 251 1.12 6.78 7.43
CA ASN A 251 0.30 7.13 6.26
C ASN A 251 1.13 7.73 5.11
N VAL A 252 2.29 8.28 5.41
CA VAL A 252 3.25 8.90 4.50
C VAL A 252 4.28 7.92 3.91
N TYR A 253 4.13 6.61 4.18
CA TYR A 253 4.99 5.59 3.60
C TYR A 253 4.94 5.63 2.07
N SER A 254 6.09 5.86 1.45
CA SER A 254 6.22 6.26 0.04
C SER A 254 7.49 5.70 -0.56
N ASP A 255 7.60 5.71 -1.89
CA ASP A 255 8.83 5.36 -2.59
C ASP A 255 9.49 6.59 -3.21
N GLY A 256 10.78 6.74 -2.91
CA GLY A 256 11.68 7.66 -3.59
C GLY A 256 12.57 6.92 -4.60
N VAL A 257 13.32 7.67 -5.38
CA VAL A 257 14.25 7.12 -6.37
C VAL A 257 15.52 7.96 -6.47
N TYR A 258 16.63 7.27 -6.63
CA TYR A 258 17.92 7.83 -7.03
C TYR A 258 18.25 7.38 -8.44
N VAL A 259 18.86 8.25 -9.25
CA VAL A 259 19.17 8.00 -10.67
C VAL A 259 20.68 8.01 -10.90
N GLY A 260 21.17 7.02 -11.64
CA GLY A 260 22.58 6.86 -11.96
C GLY A 260 22.84 6.50 -13.42
N ASP A 261 24.13 6.51 -13.79
CA ASP A 261 24.62 6.12 -15.12
C ASP A 261 25.16 4.68 -15.13
N ALA A 262 25.26 4.06 -13.98
CA ALA A 262 25.73 2.68 -13.82
C ALA A 262 24.97 1.96 -12.69
N PRO A 263 24.88 0.63 -12.72
CA PRO A 263 24.08 -0.14 -11.77
C PRO A 263 24.53 -0.02 -10.31
N LEU A 264 25.79 0.27 -10.05
CA LEU A 264 26.34 0.53 -8.71
C LEU A 264 26.64 2.02 -8.48
N GLY A 265 26.06 2.90 -9.27
CA GLY A 265 26.18 4.35 -9.15
C GLY A 265 27.47 4.94 -9.73
N PRO A 266 27.80 6.20 -9.36
CA PRO A 266 27.14 7.01 -8.34
C PRO A 266 25.69 7.38 -8.70
N PHE A 267 24.85 7.52 -7.66
CA PHE A 267 23.44 7.87 -7.80
C PHE A 267 23.18 9.31 -7.33
N THR A 268 22.25 9.98 -8.01
CA THR A 268 21.78 11.31 -7.67
C THR A 268 20.29 11.25 -7.27
N TYR A 269 19.93 11.90 -6.18
CA TYR A 269 18.55 12.01 -5.74
C TYR A 269 17.68 12.70 -6.78
N GLN A 270 16.54 12.10 -7.13
CA GLN A 270 15.55 12.74 -8.00
C GLN A 270 14.82 13.83 -7.22
N GLU A 271 14.90 15.08 -7.66
CA GLU A 271 14.31 16.23 -6.95
C GLU A 271 12.78 16.15 -6.82
N HIS A 272 12.14 15.35 -7.67
CA HIS A 272 10.70 15.11 -7.67
C HIS A 272 10.30 13.92 -6.77
N ASN A 273 11.05 13.59 -5.75
CA ASN A 273 10.67 12.58 -4.78
C ASN A 273 9.68 13.11 -3.72
N PRO A 274 8.82 12.23 -3.16
CA PRO A 274 8.66 10.83 -3.54
C PRO A 274 7.96 10.68 -4.91
N PHE A 275 8.37 9.68 -5.71
CA PHE A 275 7.75 9.43 -7.02
C PHE A 275 6.44 8.64 -6.90
N SER A 276 6.28 7.86 -5.82
CA SER A 276 5.06 7.17 -5.44
C SER A 276 4.66 7.55 -4.02
N SER A 277 3.49 8.18 -3.85
CA SER A 277 3.03 8.71 -2.57
C SER A 277 1.52 8.89 -2.53
N LYS A 278 0.87 8.31 -1.54
CA LYS A 278 -0.58 8.46 -1.30
C LYS A 278 -0.88 8.65 0.19
N PRO A 279 -0.61 9.85 0.75
CA PRO A 279 -0.74 10.07 2.19
C PRO A 279 -2.18 10.27 2.69
N GLY A 280 -3.14 10.52 1.80
CA GLY A 280 -4.54 10.78 2.11
C GLY A 280 -5.53 9.93 1.32
N GLY A 281 -6.82 10.25 1.40
CA GLY A 281 -7.93 9.49 0.80
C GLY A 281 -8.40 8.35 1.69
N PHE A 282 -9.13 7.38 1.11
CA PHE A 282 -9.72 6.26 1.85
C PHE A 282 -8.67 5.35 2.50
N ILE A 283 -7.64 4.95 1.75
CA ILE A 283 -6.53 4.12 2.22
C ILE A 283 -5.21 4.78 1.87
N PRO A 284 -4.34 5.07 2.85
CA PRO A 284 -3.06 5.74 2.60
C PRO A 284 -1.93 4.78 2.29
N ALA A 285 -0.76 5.37 2.06
CA ALA A 285 0.53 4.77 1.75
C ALA A 285 0.65 4.23 0.31
N ALA A 286 1.88 4.28 -0.21
CA ALA A 286 2.26 3.75 -1.51
C ALA A 286 3.77 3.47 -1.55
N GLY A 287 4.29 2.77 -0.53
CA GLY A 287 5.72 2.49 -0.37
C GLY A 287 6.08 1.01 -0.50
N HIS A 288 7.36 0.74 -0.59
CA HIS A 288 7.99 -0.56 -0.77
C HIS A 288 7.34 -1.35 -1.91
N GLY A 289 7.49 -0.81 -3.09
CA GLY A 289 6.90 -1.37 -4.29
C GLY A 289 7.91 -1.78 -5.34
N SER A 290 7.39 -2.25 -6.46
CA SER A 290 8.15 -2.60 -7.65
C SER A 290 7.54 -1.98 -8.89
N THR A 291 8.40 -1.60 -9.85
CA THR A 291 7.98 -0.98 -11.12
C THR A 291 8.20 -1.96 -12.26
N PHE A 292 7.18 -2.16 -13.07
CA PHE A 292 7.18 -3.13 -14.17
C PHE A 292 6.45 -2.60 -15.40
N GLN A 293 6.65 -3.26 -16.54
CA GLN A 293 5.88 -3.01 -17.74
C GLN A 293 4.81 -4.09 -17.96
N ASP A 294 3.62 -3.66 -18.38
CA ASP A 294 2.59 -4.59 -18.84
C ASP A 294 2.89 -5.12 -20.27
N LYS A 295 2.04 -6.01 -20.76
CA LYS A 295 2.15 -6.61 -22.10
C LYS A 295 2.12 -5.59 -23.26
N ALA A 296 1.58 -4.40 -23.01
CA ALA A 296 1.54 -3.29 -23.97
C ALA A 296 2.70 -2.31 -23.82
N GLY A 297 3.59 -2.54 -22.85
CA GLY A 297 4.72 -1.68 -22.52
C GLY A 297 4.37 -0.46 -21.69
N ASN A 298 3.20 -0.41 -21.04
CA ASN A 298 2.88 0.63 -20.06
C ASN A 298 3.60 0.37 -18.76
N TRP A 299 4.15 1.40 -18.15
CA TRP A 299 4.76 1.32 -16.84
C TRP A 299 3.69 1.33 -15.73
N TRP A 300 3.90 0.51 -14.74
CA TRP A 300 3.08 0.38 -13.55
C TRP A 300 3.95 0.29 -12.32
N HIS A 301 3.45 0.81 -11.21
CA HIS A 301 4.02 0.65 -9.89
C HIS A 301 3.02 -0.08 -9.00
N VAL A 302 3.44 -1.20 -8.42
CA VAL A 302 2.66 -1.91 -7.41
C VAL A 302 3.33 -1.71 -6.06
N SER A 303 2.56 -1.35 -5.03
CA SER A 303 3.13 -1.02 -3.73
C SER A 303 2.21 -1.35 -2.55
N THR A 304 2.74 -1.21 -1.36
CA THR A 304 2.04 -1.41 -0.09
C THR A 304 1.14 -0.22 0.23
N MET A 305 -0.12 -0.50 0.56
CA MET A 305 -1.05 0.44 1.21
C MET A 305 -1.26 0.04 2.67
N GLY A 306 -1.37 1.01 3.58
CA GLY A 306 -1.36 0.78 5.03
C GLY A 306 -2.72 0.98 5.71
N ILE A 307 -3.14 0.02 6.52
CA ILE A 307 -4.24 0.16 7.47
C ILE A 307 -3.66 0.40 8.87
N SER A 308 -2.82 -0.50 9.36
CA SER A 308 -2.03 -0.37 10.59
C SER A 308 -2.86 0.00 11.84
N VAL A 309 -4.02 -0.63 12.03
CA VAL A 309 -4.89 -0.42 13.20
C VAL A 309 -4.83 -1.60 14.17
N ASN A 310 -5.07 -2.82 13.68
CA ASN A 310 -5.00 -4.02 14.52
C ASN A 310 -3.55 -4.45 14.75
N GLU A 311 -2.71 -4.25 13.75
CA GLU A 311 -1.28 -4.50 13.76
C GLU A 311 -0.57 -3.54 12.79
N ASN A 312 0.70 -3.19 13.06
CA ASN A 312 1.52 -2.32 12.18
C ASN A 312 1.60 -2.86 10.75
N PHE A 313 1.59 -4.19 10.60
CA PHE A 313 1.67 -4.90 9.33
C PHE A 313 0.32 -5.28 8.73
N GLU A 314 -0.76 -4.64 9.12
CA GLU A 314 -2.05 -4.76 8.47
C GLU A 314 -2.05 -3.93 7.18
N ARG A 315 -1.68 -4.58 6.08
CA ARG A 315 -1.34 -3.94 4.80
C ARG A 315 -2.11 -4.55 3.63
N ARG A 316 -2.19 -3.81 2.54
CA ARG A 316 -2.89 -4.16 1.29
C ARG A 316 -2.04 -3.79 0.09
N ILE A 317 -2.45 -4.21 -1.10
CA ILE A 317 -1.74 -3.93 -2.35
C ILE A 317 -2.49 -2.88 -3.16
N GLY A 318 -1.75 -1.86 -3.60
CA GLY A 318 -2.18 -0.87 -4.58
C GLY A 318 -1.44 -1.01 -5.91
N LEU A 319 -2.14 -0.76 -7.01
CA LEU A 319 -1.57 -0.68 -8.36
C LEU A 319 -1.76 0.73 -8.90
N PHE A 320 -0.68 1.36 -9.35
CA PHE A 320 -0.67 2.75 -9.79
C PHE A 320 -0.08 2.90 -11.19
N PRO A 321 -0.65 3.74 -12.05
CA PRO A 321 0.00 4.16 -13.28
C PRO A 321 1.34 4.83 -12.97
N CYS A 322 2.40 4.42 -13.65
CA CYS A 322 3.75 4.98 -13.55
C CYS A 322 4.28 5.30 -14.94
N ASP A 323 5.14 6.31 -15.06
CA ASP A 323 5.84 6.63 -16.31
C ASP A 323 7.12 7.44 -16.06
N PHE A 324 7.80 7.78 -17.14
CA PHE A 324 8.95 8.67 -17.18
C PHE A 324 8.63 9.84 -18.13
N ASP A 325 8.79 11.06 -17.65
CA ASP A 325 8.57 12.24 -18.49
C ASP A 325 9.71 12.50 -19.48
N GLY A 326 9.58 13.54 -20.27
CA GLY A 326 10.57 13.92 -21.28
C GLY A 326 11.96 14.26 -20.74
N ASP A 327 12.06 14.61 -19.46
CA ASP A 327 13.33 14.90 -18.78
C ASP A 327 13.89 13.67 -18.05
N GLY A 328 13.19 12.54 -18.11
CA GLY A 328 13.55 11.31 -17.42
C GLY A 328 13.15 11.30 -15.94
N THR A 329 12.23 12.14 -15.51
CA THR A 329 11.66 12.08 -14.15
C THR A 329 10.70 10.89 -14.07
N MET A 330 10.95 9.98 -13.16
CA MET A 330 10.04 8.89 -12.83
C MET A 330 8.91 9.40 -11.93
N TYR A 331 7.66 9.06 -12.24
CA TYR A 331 6.50 9.51 -11.46
C TYR A 331 5.32 8.54 -11.55
N CYS A 332 4.47 8.56 -10.53
CA CYS A 332 3.17 7.89 -10.53
C CYS A 332 2.03 8.90 -10.56
N ASN A 333 0.97 8.62 -11.31
CA ASN A 333 -0.28 9.34 -11.13
C ASN A 333 -1.10 8.67 -10.02
N GLN A 334 -1.22 9.36 -8.89
CA GLN A 334 -1.96 8.92 -7.71
C GLN A 334 -3.14 9.85 -7.37
N ASN A 335 -3.53 10.72 -8.30
CA ASN A 335 -4.78 11.49 -8.21
C ASN A 335 -5.96 10.54 -8.12
N PHE A 336 -6.74 10.63 -7.03
CA PHE A 336 -7.88 9.74 -6.80
C PHE A 336 -7.53 8.24 -6.94
N ALA A 337 -6.34 7.82 -6.50
CA ALA A 337 -5.83 6.48 -6.75
C ALA A 337 -6.56 5.35 -5.99
N ASP A 338 -7.43 5.68 -5.06
CA ASP A 338 -8.39 4.76 -4.41
C ASP A 338 -9.82 4.86 -4.99
N TYR A 339 -9.97 5.56 -6.14
CA TYR A 339 -11.20 5.54 -6.95
C TYR A 339 -11.05 4.54 -8.10
N PRO A 340 -12.17 4.09 -8.70
CA PRO A 340 -12.11 3.19 -9.84
C PRO A 340 -11.36 3.80 -11.04
N PHE A 341 -10.49 3.02 -11.65
CA PHE A 341 -9.80 3.41 -12.87
C PHE A 341 -9.76 2.25 -13.89
N ARG A 342 -9.61 2.59 -15.16
CA ARG A 342 -9.60 1.63 -16.25
C ARG A 342 -8.20 1.11 -16.53
N LEU A 343 -8.07 -0.21 -16.64
CA LEU A 343 -6.88 -0.83 -17.24
C LEU A 343 -6.95 -0.64 -18.77
N PRO A 344 -5.88 -0.15 -19.41
CA PRO A 344 -5.87 0.06 -20.86
C PRO A 344 -5.87 -1.26 -21.64
N ASP A 345 -6.59 -1.31 -22.76
CA ASP A 345 -6.59 -2.47 -23.67
C ASP A 345 -5.34 -2.50 -24.58
N GLY A 346 -4.44 -1.52 -24.47
CA GLY A 346 -3.22 -1.36 -25.26
C GLY A 346 -2.31 -0.32 -24.66
N LYS A 347 -1.55 0.42 -25.50
CA LYS A 347 -0.71 1.51 -24.99
C LYS A 347 -1.59 2.60 -24.37
N ARG A 348 -1.29 2.95 -23.14
CA ARG A 348 -1.97 4.01 -22.39
C ARG A 348 -1.72 5.37 -23.04
N GLY A 349 -2.73 6.22 -23.04
CA GLY A 349 -2.59 7.64 -23.38
C GLY A 349 -1.95 8.42 -22.24
N ASP A 350 -2.13 9.73 -22.29
CA ASP A 350 -1.64 10.64 -21.25
C ASP A 350 -2.11 10.21 -19.85
N MET A 351 -1.18 10.19 -18.90
CA MET A 351 -1.46 9.89 -17.49
C MET A 351 -1.87 11.12 -16.68
N ASP A 352 -1.69 12.31 -17.21
CA ASP A 352 -1.86 13.57 -16.48
C ASP A 352 -3.35 13.94 -16.33
N THR A 353 -4.12 13.00 -15.79
CA THR A 353 -5.54 13.19 -15.54
C THR A 353 -5.81 13.52 -14.08
N THR A 354 -6.52 14.61 -13.86
CA THR A 354 -7.05 15.05 -12.57
C THR A 354 -8.48 14.53 -12.33
N GLN A 355 -9.08 13.90 -13.36
CA GLN A 355 -10.47 13.45 -13.33
C GLN A 355 -10.53 11.93 -13.10
N PRO A 356 -11.19 11.45 -12.04
CA PRO A 356 -11.42 10.02 -11.84
C PRO A 356 -12.43 9.49 -12.88
N ALA A 357 -12.29 8.21 -13.24
CA ALA A 357 -13.20 7.56 -14.19
C ALA A 357 -14.66 7.48 -13.68
N MET A 358 -14.83 7.42 -12.37
CA MET A 358 -16.10 7.42 -11.65
C MET A 358 -15.96 8.26 -10.39
N ILE A 359 -17.00 9.00 -10.03
CA ILE A 359 -17.01 9.83 -8.82
C ILE A 359 -17.59 9.04 -7.65
N LEU A 360 -17.10 9.30 -6.45
CA LEU A 360 -17.66 8.78 -5.21
C LEU A 360 -19.00 9.50 -4.90
N LEU A 361 -20.05 8.72 -4.70
CA LEU A 361 -21.40 9.18 -4.39
C LEU A 361 -21.77 9.02 -2.92
N SER A 362 -21.05 8.16 -2.19
CA SER A 362 -21.39 7.75 -0.82
C SER A 362 -20.83 8.65 0.27
N TYR A 363 -19.91 9.57 -0.03
CA TYR A 363 -19.47 10.54 0.98
C TYR A 363 -20.64 11.43 1.40
N ASN A 364 -20.86 11.62 2.70
CA ASN A 364 -22.05 12.27 3.27
C ASN A 364 -23.38 11.52 3.06
N ALA A 365 -23.37 10.27 2.59
CA ALA A 365 -24.55 9.41 2.65
C ALA A 365 -25.00 9.21 4.12
N LYS A 366 -26.24 8.80 4.31
CA LYS A 366 -26.79 8.53 5.65
C LYS A 366 -26.79 7.03 5.92
N PRO A 367 -25.78 6.51 6.67
CA PRO A 367 -25.74 5.10 7.01
C PRO A 367 -26.71 4.78 8.14
N GLU A 368 -27.39 3.63 8.00
CA GLU A 368 -28.20 3.00 9.04
C GLU A 368 -27.75 1.55 9.19
N ALA A 369 -27.79 1.00 10.39
CA ALA A 369 -27.45 -0.38 10.65
C ALA A 369 -28.46 -1.04 11.59
N SER A 370 -28.53 -2.39 11.57
CA SER A 370 -29.35 -3.18 12.47
C SER A 370 -28.96 -3.00 13.93
N SER A 371 -27.64 -2.92 14.19
CA SER A 371 -27.01 -2.72 15.49
C SER A 371 -25.63 -2.10 15.32
N ALA A 372 -25.01 -1.63 16.40
CA ALA A 372 -23.63 -1.14 16.38
C ALA A 372 -22.98 -1.27 17.76
N GLN A 373 -21.75 -1.77 17.80
CA GLN A 373 -20.95 -1.75 19.03
C GLN A 373 -20.59 -0.30 19.39
N ASP A 374 -20.39 -0.06 20.70
CA ASP A 374 -19.91 1.24 21.18
C ASP A 374 -18.55 1.61 20.55
N GLY A 375 -18.48 2.83 20.02
CA GLY A 375 -17.31 3.32 19.28
C GLY A 375 -17.23 2.88 17.79
N TYR A 376 -18.16 2.04 17.28
CA TYR A 376 -18.18 1.50 15.92
C TYR A 376 -19.51 1.76 15.20
N ALA A 377 -19.95 3.00 15.24
CA ALA A 377 -21.24 3.43 14.67
C ALA A 377 -21.24 3.35 13.12
N SER A 378 -22.45 3.33 12.54
CA SER A 378 -22.67 3.12 11.10
C SER A 378 -22.06 4.21 10.21
N ASP A 379 -21.94 5.45 10.70
CA ASP A 379 -21.35 6.59 9.97
C ASP A 379 -19.92 6.33 9.54
N LYS A 380 -19.18 5.51 10.28
CA LYS A 380 -17.80 5.12 9.97
C LYS A 380 -17.66 4.23 8.72
N ALA A 381 -18.75 3.75 8.17
CA ALA A 381 -18.73 3.01 6.91
C ALA A 381 -18.84 3.93 5.67
N ALA A 382 -18.94 5.25 5.85
CA ALA A 382 -19.06 6.24 4.77
C ALA A 382 -18.24 7.52 5.03
N ASP A 383 -17.24 7.48 5.91
CA ASP A 383 -16.39 8.61 6.29
C ASP A 383 -15.09 8.71 5.48
N GLU A 384 -14.90 7.81 4.50
CA GLU A 384 -13.71 7.72 3.64
C GLU A 384 -12.40 7.53 4.42
N ASN A 385 -12.44 6.67 5.44
CA ASN A 385 -11.29 6.31 6.24
C ASN A 385 -11.27 4.79 6.55
N VAL A 386 -10.38 4.06 5.90
CA VAL A 386 -10.24 2.60 6.09
C VAL A 386 -9.88 2.21 7.54
N ARG A 387 -9.35 3.15 8.32
CA ARG A 387 -8.93 2.95 9.73
C ARG A 387 -10.07 3.08 10.73
N THR A 388 -11.27 3.44 10.26
CA THR A 388 -12.51 3.46 11.04
C THR A 388 -13.52 2.52 10.41
N TRP A 389 -14.45 1.97 11.18
CA TRP A 389 -15.45 1.05 10.64
C TRP A 389 -16.69 0.95 11.53
N TRP A 390 -17.81 0.60 10.91
CA TRP A 390 -18.96 0.07 11.59
C TRP A 390 -18.70 -1.38 12.01
N ALA A 391 -19.13 -1.75 13.23
CA ALA A 391 -19.16 -3.15 13.66
C ALA A 391 -20.51 -3.47 14.32
N ALA A 392 -21.16 -4.56 13.89
CA ALA A 392 -22.40 -5.04 14.46
C ALA A 392 -22.21 -5.53 15.91
N GLU A 393 -23.28 -5.53 16.72
CA GLU A 393 -23.24 -6.08 18.09
C GLU A 393 -23.05 -7.60 18.09
N THR A 394 -23.59 -8.29 17.09
CA THR A 394 -23.56 -9.75 17.01
C THR A 394 -23.07 -10.22 15.63
N ASN A 395 -22.77 -11.52 15.52
CA ASN A 395 -22.52 -12.20 14.25
C ASN A 395 -23.77 -12.90 13.69
N GLY A 396 -24.94 -12.48 14.15
CA GLY A 396 -26.22 -13.04 13.72
C GLY A 396 -26.56 -12.73 12.25
N LYS A 397 -27.25 -13.65 11.58
CA LYS A 397 -27.66 -13.49 10.17
C LYS A 397 -28.60 -12.32 9.90
N GLY A 398 -29.15 -11.69 10.95
CA GLY A 398 -30.02 -10.52 10.87
C GLY A 398 -29.30 -9.18 10.79
N GLU A 399 -27.97 -9.16 10.91
CA GLU A 399 -27.21 -7.92 10.84
C GLU A 399 -27.14 -7.38 9.40
N TRP A 400 -27.27 -6.07 9.28
CA TRP A 400 -27.21 -5.36 8.00
C TRP A 400 -26.68 -3.93 8.16
N LEU A 401 -26.14 -3.41 7.07
CA LEU A 401 -25.76 -2.00 6.90
C LEU A 401 -26.41 -1.47 5.63
N LYS A 402 -27.00 -0.26 5.70
CA LYS A 402 -27.69 0.41 4.59
C LYS A 402 -27.21 1.84 4.45
N LEU A 403 -27.00 2.31 3.21
CA LEU A 403 -26.75 3.71 2.89
C LEU A 403 -27.96 4.32 2.18
N ASP A 404 -28.35 5.53 2.55
CA ASP A 404 -29.22 6.43 1.77
C ASP A 404 -28.35 7.53 1.14
N LEU A 405 -28.19 7.52 -0.17
CA LEU A 405 -27.45 8.52 -0.93
C LEU A 405 -28.14 9.90 -0.98
N GLY A 406 -29.38 9.98 -0.46
CA GLY A 406 -30.18 11.19 -0.41
C GLY A 406 -31.06 11.43 -1.66
N GLU A 407 -30.61 11.00 -2.81
CA GLU A 407 -31.33 11.06 -4.09
C GLU A 407 -30.95 9.87 -5.00
N VAL A 408 -31.65 9.71 -6.12
CA VAL A 408 -31.36 8.63 -7.08
C VAL A 408 -30.18 9.04 -7.97
N PHE A 409 -29.16 8.18 -8.04
CA PHE A 409 -27.99 8.36 -8.89
C PHE A 409 -27.85 7.25 -9.94
N GLU A 410 -27.13 7.55 -11.00
CA GLU A 410 -26.59 6.58 -11.95
C GLU A 410 -25.33 5.92 -11.32
N VAL A 411 -25.52 4.77 -10.67
CA VAL A 411 -24.46 4.03 -9.99
C VAL A 411 -23.82 3.03 -10.97
N ASN A 412 -22.48 3.05 -11.06
CA ASN A 412 -21.70 2.18 -11.94
C ASN A 412 -20.96 1.08 -11.16
N ALA A 413 -20.58 1.34 -9.90
CA ALA A 413 -19.86 0.38 -9.10
C ALA A 413 -20.08 0.57 -7.60
N VAL A 414 -19.86 -0.50 -6.84
CA VAL A 414 -19.79 -0.49 -5.37
C VAL A 414 -18.50 -1.18 -4.95
N GLN A 415 -17.77 -0.58 -4.01
CA GLN A 415 -16.66 -1.25 -3.30
C GLN A 415 -17.09 -1.50 -1.86
N LEU A 416 -17.10 -2.76 -1.45
CA LEU A 416 -17.40 -3.17 -0.08
C LEU A 416 -16.11 -3.58 0.61
N ASN A 417 -15.75 -2.84 1.67
CA ASN A 417 -14.51 -3.03 2.41
C ASN A 417 -14.83 -3.57 3.80
N PHE A 418 -14.52 -4.82 4.06
CA PHE A 418 -14.65 -5.45 5.37
C PHE A 418 -13.42 -5.17 6.24
N ALA A 419 -13.65 -4.82 7.50
CA ALA A 419 -12.60 -4.61 8.49
C ALA A 419 -12.30 -5.87 9.29
N ASP A 420 -11.04 -6.03 9.71
CA ASP A 420 -10.60 -7.09 10.62
C ASP A 420 -10.87 -6.68 12.08
N HIS A 421 -12.14 -6.75 12.51
CA HIS A 421 -12.56 -6.29 13.83
C HIS A 421 -12.51 -7.41 14.87
N LYS A 422 -11.58 -7.31 15.83
CA LYS A 422 -11.47 -8.25 16.98
C LYS A 422 -11.63 -9.72 16.58
N ILE A 423 -10.98 -10.11 15.48
CA ILE A 423 -11.05 -11.48 14.99
C ILE A 423 -10.60 -12.44 16.11
N PRO A 424 -11.44 -13.42 16.49
CA PRO A 424 -11.07 -14.36 17.52
C PRO A 424 -9.92 -15.28 17.04
N MET A 425 -9.08 -15.73 17.98
CA MET A 425 -8.05 -16.70 17.65
C MET A 425 -8.72 -17.98 17.09
N PRO A 426 -8.35 -18.42 15.88
CA PRO A 426 -8.99 -19.60 15.27
C PRO A 426 -8.78 -20.86 16.09
N GLU A 427 -9.81 -21.69 16.22
CA GLU A 427 -9.66 -23.02 16.84
C GLU A 427 -8.75 -23.91 16.00
N ASN A 428 -7.87 -24.66 16.66
CA ASN A 428 -6.92 -25.60 16.01
C ASN A 428 -6.02 -24.97 14.93
N TRP A 429 -5.75 -23.66 15.04
CA TRP A 429 -4.94 -22.91 14.08
C TRP A 429 -3.56 -23.55 13.84
N GLU A 430 -3.00 -24.30 14.82
CA GLU A 430 -1.70 -24.98 14.69
C GLU A 430 -1.65 -25.99 13.54
N LYS A 431 -2.79 -26.54 13.14
CA LYS A 431 -2.89 -27.48 12.02
C LYS A 431 -2.98 -26.78 10.66
N ASP A 432 -3.53 -25.56 10.66
CA ASP A 432 -3.86 -24.79 9.45
C ASP A 432 -2.86 -23.65 9.23
N ALA A 433 -1.80 -23.54 10.05
CA ALA A 433 -0.83 -22.45 9.97
C ALA A 433 0.57 -22.93 9.61
N LYS A 434 1.24 -22.17 8.74
CA LYS A 434 2.68 -22.30 8.50
C LYS A 434 3.41 -21.24 9.34
N LYS A 435 4.47 -21.64 10.02
CA LYS A 435 5.31 -20.73 10.78
C LYS A 435 6.23 -19.97 9.85
N SER A 436 6.38 -18.67 10.09
CA SER A 436 7.52 -17.93 9.55
C SER A 436 8.81 -18.43 10.20
N MET A 437 9.94 -18.16 9.58
CA MET A 437 11.25 -18.58 10.09
C MET A 437 11.55 -18.05 11.48
N MET A 438 10.94 -16.91 11.85
CA MET A 438 11.11 -16.32 13.19
C MET A 438 10.15 -16.83 14.25
N GLU A 439 9.21 -17.71 13.88
CA GLU A 439 8.17 -18.26 14.77
C GLU A 439 7.24 -17.21 15.45
N GLN A 440 7.44 -15.93 15.18
CA GLN A 440 6.66 -14.84 15.79
C GLN A 440 5.34 -14.58 15.07
N ARG A 441 5.27 -14.93 13.77
CA ARG A 441 4.10 -14.80 12.94
C ARG A 441 3.82 -16.12 12.23
N LEU A 442 2.54 -16.36 12.01
CA LEU A 442 2.04 -17.57 11.39
C LEU A 442 1.09 -17.18 10.27
N ILE A 443 1.20 -17.86 9.14
CA ILE A 443 0.31 -17.67 8.01
C ILE A 443 -0.72 -18.76 8.01
N LEU A 444 -2.00 -18.39 8.00
CA LEU A 444 -3.08 -19.34 7.80
C LEU A 444 -3.18 -19.69 6.32
N VAL A 445 -2.92 -20.97 6.01
CA VAL A 445 -2.98 -21.46 4.62
C VAL A 445 -4.37 -21.94 4.24
N LYS A 446 -5.23 -22.25 5.20
CA LYS A 446 -6.59 -22.68 4.93
C LYS A 446 -7.42 -21.56 4.31
N PRO A 447 -8.06 -21.80 3.16
CA PRO A 447 -8.95 -20.83 2.54
C PRO A 447 -10.06 -20.40 3.50
N GLN A 448 -10.35 -19.10 3.50
CA GLN A 448 -11.43 -18.50 4.26
C GLN A 448 -12.56 -18.08 3.30
N ARG A 449 -13.69 -17.63 3.85
CA ARG A 449 -14.86 -17.25 3.07
C ARG A 449 -15.52 -16.02 3.66
N THR A 450 -15.77 -15.04 2.80
CA THR A 450 -16.61 -13.89 3.13
C THR A 450 -17.89 -13.98 2.32
N ARG A 451 -19.04 -13.96 3.00
CA ARG A 451 -20.36 -14.11 2.38
C ARG A 451 -21.25 -12.95 2.72
N PHE A 452 -22.03 -12.51 1.75
CA PHE A 452 -22.97 -11.41 1.91
C PHE A 452 -23.99 -11.38 0.78
N LEU A 453 -25.04 -10.60 0.98
CA LEU A 453 -25.99 -10.17 -0.04
C LEU A 453 -25.91 -8.66 -0.17
N LEU A 454 -25.64 -8.15 -1.39
CA LEU A 454 -25.70 -6.73 -1.72
C LEU A 454 -26.95 -6.45 -2.54
N GLU A 455 -27.76 -5.50 -2.09
CA GLU A 455 -29.03 -5.11 -2.70
C GLU A 455 -29.05 -3.59 -2.94
N GLY A 456 -29.77 -3.16 -3.96
CA GLY A 456 -30.02 -1.77 -4.27
C GLY A 456 -31.51 -1.46 -4.44
N SER A 457 -31.88 -0.20 -4.22
CA SER A 457 -33.27 0.29 -4.40
C SER A 457 -33.28 1.76 -4.78
N GLU A 458 -34.27 2.16 -5.59
CA GLU A 458 -34.54 3.57 -5.88
C GLU A 458 -35.43 4.23 -4.81
N ASP A 459 -36.33 3.47 -4.20
CA ASP A 459 -37.42 3.98 -3.34
C ASP A 459 -37.33 3.48 -1.87
N GLY A 460 -36.40 2.59 -1.56
CA GLY A 460 -36.23 1.96 -0.25
C GLY A 460 -37.23 0.85 0.07
N THR A 461 -38.11 0.53 -0.87
CA THR A 461 -39.17 -0.48 -0.72
C THR A 461 -38.95 -1.66 -1.67
N ASN A 462 -38.72 -1.35 -2.93
CA ASN A 462 -38.47 -2.34 -3.98
C ASN A 462 -36.95 -2.58 -4.11
N TRP A 463 -36.49 -3.73 -3.62
CA TRP A 463 -35.09 -4.12 -3.61
C TRP A 463 -34.78 -5.11 -4.72
N HIS A 464 -33.63 -4.95 -5.35
CA HIS A 464 -33.09 -5.91 -6.31
C HIS A 464 -31.65 -6.27 -5.97
N ILE A 465 -31.28 -7.49 -6.30
CA ILE A 465 -29.94 -8.03 -6.00
C ILE A 465 -28.91 -7.39 -6.95
N LEU A 466 -27.90 -6.78 -6.38
CA LEU A 466 -26.71 -6.28 -7.10
C LEU A 466 -25.62 -7.36 -7.16
N LYS A 467 -25.40 -8.06 -6.03
CA LYS A 467 -24.48 -9.19 -5.95
C LYS A 467 -24.94 -10.17 -4.87
N ASP A 468 -24.95 -11.46 -5.19
CA ASP A 468 -25.24 -12.54 -4.25
C ASP A 468 -23.99 -13.40 -3.99
N CYS A 469 -23.37 -13.18 -2.85
CA CYS A 469 -22.20 -13.93 -2.38
C CYS A 469 -22.54 -14.89 -1.23
N ARG A 470 -23.81 -15.19 -0.96
CA ARG A 470 -24.22 -16.07 0.17
C ARG A 470 -23.67 -17.51 0.08
N ASN A 471 -23.25 -17.92 -1.11
CA ASN A 471 -22.63 -19.23 -1.34
C ASN A 471 -21.20 -19.12 -1.85
N ALA A 472 -20.53 -17.96 -1.69
CA ALA A 472 -19.15 -17.78 -2.15
C ALA A 472 -18.19 -18.68 -1.37
N ASP A 473 -17.17 -19.15 -2.07
CA ASP A 473 -16.06 -19.94 -1.52
C ASP A 473 -14.75 -19.13 -1.44
N THR A 474 -14.83 -17.81 -1.69
CA THR A 474 -13.73 -16.86 -1.71
C THR A 474 -13.79 -15.88 -0.54
N ASP A 475 -12.66 -15.28 -0.18
CA ASP A 475 -12.53 -14.27 0.88
C ASP A 475 -12.04 -12.93 0.30
N PHE A 476 -12.93 -12.15 -0.30
CA PHE A 476 -12.61 -10.80 -0.78
C PHE A 476 -12.97 -9.75 0.27
N SER A 477 -11.95 -9.19 0.93
CA SER A 477 -12.16 -8.14 1.94
C SER A 477 -12.36 -6.75 1.36
N HIS A 478 -12.01 -6.54 0.09
CA HIS A 478 -12.18 -5.28 -0.66
C HIS A 478 -12.89 -5.56 -1.98
N ASP A 479 -14.12 -6.09 -1.88
CA ASP A 479 -14.84 -6.55 -3.06
C ASP A 479 -15.32 -5.39 -3.93
N PHE A 480 -14.76 -5.25 -5.12
CA PHE A 480 -15.13 -4.23 -6.10
C PHE A 480 -16.09 -4.79 -7.14
N ILE A 481 -17.30 -4.30 -7.12
CA ILE A 481 -18.44 -4.77 -7.92
C ILE A 481 -18.76 -3.71 -8.97
N CYS A 482 -18.35 -3.94 -10.22
CA CYS A 482 -18.63 -3.06 -11.35
C CYS A 482 -19.83 -3.59 -12.14
N PHE A 483 -20.77 -2.72 -12.48
CA PHE A 483 -21.99 -3.08 -13.23
C PHE A 483 -21.75 -2.94 -14.74
N ASP A 484 -22.49 -3.73 -15.52
CA ASP A 484 -22.57 -3.56 -16.98
C ASP A 484 -23.45 -2.33 -17.31
N GLY A 485 -22.81 -1.15 -17.36
CA GLY A 485 -23.50 0.13 -17.52
C GLY A 485 -23.74 0.82 -16.17
N SER A 486 -24.89 1.49 -16.03
CA SER A 486 -25.31 2.13 -14.77
C SER A 486 -26.66 1.58 -14.31
N THR A 487 -26.86 1.64 -13.00
CA THR A 487 -28.14 1.28 -12.36
C THR A 487 -28.61 2.47 -11.52
N LYS A 488 -29.89 2.83 -11.61
CA LYS A 488 -30.47 3.89 -10.80
C LYS A 488 -30.67 3.42 -9.37
N LEU A 489 -29.99 4.04 -8.43
CA LEU A 489 -30.04 3.69 -7.01
C LEU A 489 -30.05 4.94 -6.13
N ARG A 490 -30.82 4.88 -5.05
CA ARG A 490 -30.71 5.77 -3.90
C ARG A 490 -30.23 5.02 -2.66
N PHE A 491 -30.67 3.78 -2.49
CA PHE A 491 -30.35 2.98 -1.33
C PHE A 491 -29.49 1.79 -1.71
N ILE A 492 -28.45 1.51 -0.92
CA ILE A 492 -27.60 0.32 -1.02
C ILE A 492 -27.60 -0.37 0.33
N LYS A 493 -27.81 -1.70 0.35
CA LYS A 493 -27.83 -2.48 1.59
C LYS A 493 -26.98 -3.72 1.45
N VAL A 494 -26.13 -3.97 2.43
CA VAL A 494 -25.43 -5.24 2.63
C VAL A 494 -26.03 -5.97 3.83
N SER A 495 -26.32 -7.24 3.63
CA SER A 495 -26.97 -8.11 4.62
C SER A 495 -26.45 -9.56 4.50
N HIS A 496 -26.91 -10.47 5.37
CA HIS A 496 -26.47 -11.87 5.38
C HIS A 496 -24.94 -12.03 5.45
N ILE A 497 -24.31 -11.17 6.24
CA ILE A 497 -22.85 -11.07 6.31
C ILE A 497 -22.33 -12.22 7.19
N GLU A 498 -21.47 -13.07 6.61
CA GLU A 498 -20.70 -14.10 7.31
C GLU A 498 -19.23 -13.85 7.05
N LEU A 499 -18.47 -13.47 8.08
CA LEU A 499 -17.03 -13.22 7.99
C LEU A 499 -16.23 -14.42 8.50
N PRO A 500 -14.97 -14.57 8.09
CA PRO A 500 -14.06 -15.61 8.58
C PRO A 500 -13.97 -15.64 10.10
N PHE A 501 -13.70 -16.83 10.64
CA PHE A 501 -13.56 -17.09 12.09
C PHE A 501 -14.79 -16.73 12.92
N ASN A 502 -15.96 -16.66 12.27
CA ASN A 502 -17.20 -16.26 12.93
C ASN A 502 -17.12 -14.85 13.57
N ALA A 503 -16.31 -13.97 12.96
CA ALA A 503 -16.19 -12.59 13.40
C ALA A 503 -17.51 -11.82 13.20
N VAL A 504 -17.73 -10.78 13.99
CA VAL A 504 -18.91 -9.91 13.80
C VAL A 504 -18.79 -9.13 12.50
N PRO A 505 -19.90 -8.85 11.80
CA PRO A 505 -19.90 -7.98 10.64
C PRO A 505 -19.25 -6.64 10.93
N ALA A 506 -18.24 -6.27 10.15
CA ALA A 506 -17.55 -5.00 10.27
C ALA A 506 -17.19 -4.45 8.88
N VAL A 507 -17.54 -3.20 8.62
CA VAL A 507 -17.37 -2.54 7.31
C VAL A 507 -16.69 -1.21 7.51
N SER A 508 -15.48 -1.04 6.93
CA SER A 508 -14.73 0.20 6.92
C SER A 508 -15.10 1.12 5.75
N GLY A 509 -15.73 0.58 4.70
CA GLY A 509 -16.17 1.40 3.58
C GLY A 509 -17.22 0.69 2.73
N LEU A 510 -18.42 1.24 2.67
CA LEU A 510 -19.42 0.93 1.65
C LEU A 510 -19.43 2.08 0.64
N ARG A 511 -18.48 2.00 -0.29
CA ARG A 511 -18.18 3.06 -1.26
C ARG A 511 -18.97 2.85 -2.54
N VAL A 512 -19.71 3.87 -2.95
CA VAL A 512 -20.60 3.82 -4.13
C VAL A 512 -20.07 4.80 -5.17
N PHE A 513 -19.86 4.32 -6.38
CA PHE A 513 -19.29 5.09 -7.47
C PHE A 513 -20.24 5.20 -8.67
N GLY A 514 -20.21 6.35 -9.30
CA GLY A 514 -21.07 6.59 -10.46
C GLY A 514 -20.93 8.00 -11.00
N LYS A 515 -22.06 8.58 -11.37
CA LYS A 515 -22.12 9.94 -11.92
C LYS A 515 -23.22 10.73 -11.23
N GLY A 516 -22.86 11.87 -10.65
CA GLY A 516 -23.82 12.85 -10.17
C GLY A 516 -24.49 13.62 -11.29
N ALA A 517 -25.70 14.11 -11.03
CA ALA A 517 -26.50 14.88 -11.99
C ALA A 517 -26.39 16.41 -11.77
N GLY A 518 -25.73 16.84 -10.72
CA GLY A 518 -25.55 18.25 -10.36
C GLY A 518 -24.32 18.89 -10.98
N THR A 519 -23.85 19.97 -10.34
CA THR A 519 -22.64 20.71 -10.75
C THR A 519 -21.46 20.38 -9.84
N ALA A 520 -20.28 20.31 -10.43
CA ALA A 520 -19.01 20.28 -9.69
C ALA A 520 -18.88 21.53 -8.80
N PRO A 521 -18.06 21.50 -7.72
CA PRO A 521 -17.86 22.68 -6.88
C PRO A 521 -17.23 23.84 -7.65
N ALA A 522 -17.30 25.06 -7.11
CA ALA A 522 -16.52 26.17 -7.65
C ALA A 522 -15.03 25.95 -7.39
N ALA A 523 -14.18 26.50 -8.28
CA ALA A 523 -12.73 26.47 -8.08
C ALA A 523 -12.32 27.17 -6.77
N VAL A 524 -11.30 26.64 -6.10
CA VAL A 524 -10.67 27.32 -4.96
C VAL A 524 -9.95 28.56 -5.46
N THR A 525 -10.25 29.72 -4.89
CA THR A 525 -9.73 31.01 -5.36
C THR A 525 -8.73 31.67 -4.43
N GLU A 526 -8.80 31.38 -3.14
CA GLU A 526 -7.97 31.99 -2.10
C GLU A 526 -7.21 30.87 -1.39
N VAL A 527 -5.89 30.83 -1.57
CA VAL A 527 -5.00 29.84 -0.92
C VAL A 527 -3.90 30.63 -0.21
N ASP A 528 -3.81 30.45 1.10
CA ASP A 528 -2.68 30.88 1.93
C ASP A 528 -1.74 29.69 2.12
N ALA A 529 -0.44 29.88 1.90
CA ALA A 529 0.53 28.79 1.84
C ALA A 529 1.89 29.18 2.46
N PRO A 530 1.94 29.59 3.74
CA PRO A 530 3.19 29.90 4.39
C PRO A 530 4.05 28.65 4.54
N ARG A 531 5.33 28.77 4.24
CA ARG A 531 6.32 27.72 4.46
C ARG A 531 6.93 27.87 5.87
N THR A 532 7.17 26.75 6.54
CA THR A 532 7.81 26.76 7.88
C THR A 532 9.27 27.23 7.78
N GLU A 533 9.84 27.66 8.90
CA GLU A 533 11.24 28.13 8.97
C GLU A 533 12.22 27.04 8.55
N GLU A 534 11.96 25.78 8.91
CA GLU A 534 12.75 24.61 8.50
C GLU A 534 12.60 24.26 7.02
N ARG A 535 11.63 24.91 6.34
CA ARG A 535 11.32 24.73 4.91
C ARG A 535 10.87 23.32 4.51
N MET A 536 10.44 22.49 5.43
CA MET A 536 10.00 21.11 5.19
C MET A 536 8.48 20.92 5.28
N ASN A 537 7.73 21.99 5.58
CA ASN A 537 6.27 22.01 5.57
C ASN A 537 5.75 23.26 4.88
N ILE A 538 4.62 23.14 4.19
CA ILE A 538 3.80 24.25 3.71
C ILE A 538 2.44 24.15 4.39
N LEU A 539 2.07 25.16 5.18
CA LEU A 539 0.82 25.18 5.94
C LEU A 539 -0.31 25.76 5.07
N LEU A 540 -0.90 24.89 4.26
CA LEU A 540 -1.96 25.28 3.33
C LEU A 540 -3.27 25.57 4.08
N LYS A 541 -3.89 26.71 3.76
CA LYS A 541 -5.27 27.03 4.11
C LYS A 541 -5.96 27.66 2.93
N TRP A 542 -7.21 27.31 2.70
CA TRP A 542 -8.00 27.88 1.62
C TRP A 542 -9.42 28.16 2.06
N LYS A 543 -10.04 29.08 1.34
CA LYS A 543 -11.45 29.36 1.53
C LYS A 543 -12.28 28.17 1.03
N PRO A 544 -13.14 27.59 1.85
CA PRO A 544 -13.97 26.49 1.44
C PRO A 544 -14.77 26.81 0.20
N SER A 545 -14.72 25.92 -0.79
CA SER A 545 -15.59 26.00 -1.96
C SER A 545 -17.00 25.54 -1.62
N ALA A 546 -18.02 26.26 -2.08
CA ALA A 546 -19.40 25.88 -1.87
C ALA A 546 -19.67 24.50 -2.50
N ASN A 547 -20.35 23.63 -1.76
CA ASN A 547 -20.70 22.26 -2.15
C ASN A 547 -19.50 21.32 -2.40
N ALA A 548 -18.29 21.63 -1.93
CA ALA A 548 -17.18 20.71 -1.98
C ALA A 548 -17.29 19.65 -0.86
N ASP A 549 -17.13 18.39 -1.21
CA ASP A 549 -17.02 17.28 -0.28
C ASP A 549 -15.57 17.11 0.22
N GLY A 550 -14.62 17.51 -0.63
CA GLY A 550 -13.19 17.44 -0.33
C GLY A 550 -12.34 18.18 -1.37
N TYR A 551 -11.03 18.03 -1.18
CA TYR A 551 -10.01 18.68 -2.01
C TYR A 551 -8.90 17.70 -2.35
N ASN A 552 -8.38 17.79 -3.58
CA ASN A 552 -7.19 17.09 -4.00
C ASN A 552 -6.06 18.12 -4.16
N VAL A 553 -5.12 18.14 -3.23
CA VAL A 553 -3.97 19.05 -3.26
C VAL A 553 -2.90 18.42 -4.12
N ARG A 554 -2.71 18.95 -5.34
CA ARG A 554 -1.63 18.52 -6.25
C ARG A 554 -0.41 19.43 -6.06
N TYR A 555 0.78 18.85 -6.09
CA TYR A 555 2.01 19.60 -5.91
C TYR A 555 3.19 18.98 -6.66
N GLY A 556 4.21 19.79 -6.93
CA GLY A 556 5.42 19.38 -7.59
C GLY A 556 6.44 20.52 -7.73
N ILE A 557 7.58 20.24 -8.33
CA ILE A 557 8.70 21.19 -8.43
C ILE A 557 8.67 22.06 -9.71
N ALA A 558 7.75 21.81 -10.63
CA ALA A 558 7.52 22.62 -11.81
C ALA A 558 6.01 22.80 -12.04
N GLU A 559 5.62 23.87 -12.74
CA GLU A 559 4.22 24.22 -12.96
C GLU A 559 3.44 23.15 -13.76
N ASP A 560 4.13 22.48 -14.66
CA ASP A 560 3.63 21.38 -15.51
C ASP A 560 3.92 19.99 -14.94
N LYS A 561 4.46 19.88 -13.70
CA LYS A 561 4.84 18.62 -13.04
C LYS A 561 4.24 18.51 -11.64
N LEU A 562 2.91 18.63 -11.53
CA LEU A 562 2.20 18.42 -10.26
C LEU A 562 1.91 16.92 -10.05
N TYR A 563 2.95 16.10 -10.01
CA TYR A 563 2.86 14.64 -10.01
C TYR A 563 2.45 14.03 -8.67
N SER A 564 2.63 14.75 -7.56
CA SER A 564 2.22 14.29 -6.23
C SER A 564 0.87 14.87 -5.84
N SER A 565 0.10 14.12 -5.05
CA SER A 565 -1.19 14.58 -4.56
C SER A 565 -1.50 14.14 -3.13
N TRP A 566 -2.33 14.93 -2.46
CA TRP A 566 -2.86 14.62 -1.13
C TRP A 566 -4.36 14.94 -1.09
N GLN A 567 -5.17 13.91 -0.98
CA GLN A 567 -6.62 14.05 -0.92
C GLN A 567 -7.09 14.32 0.52
N VAL A 568 -7.95 15.32 0.69
CA VAL A 568 -8.47 15.79 1.99
C VAL A 568 -9.99 15.86 1.95
N TYR A 569 -10.65 15.25 2.94
CA TYR A 569 -12.09 15.31 3.10
C TYR A 569 -12.48 16.22 4.28
N GLY A 570 -13.57 16.99 4.12
CA GLY A 570 -14.20 17.75 5.19
C GLY A 570 -13.36 18.84 5.86
N LYS A 571 -12.19 19.19 5.28
CA LYS A 571 -11.27 20.21 5.79
C LYS A 571 -10.84 21.14 4.68
N SER A 572 -10.50 22.38 5.01
CA SER A 572 -9.95 23.40 4.11
C SER A 572 -8.53 23.81 4.50
N GLU A 573 -7.78 22.89 5.05
CA GLU A 573 -6.38 23.06 5.43
C GLU A 573 -5.60 21.76 5.29
N LEU A 574 -4.30 21.87 5.05
CA LEU A 574 -3.36 20.75 4.99
C LEU A 574 -1.97 21.22 5.43
N ASP A 575 -1.36 20.51 6.36
CA ASP A 575 0.06 20.59 6.64
C ASP A 575 0.80 19.70 5.63
N LEU A 576 1.23 20.29 4.51
CA LEU A 576 1.92 19.59 3.45
C LEU A 576 3.37 19.33 3.86
N SER A 577 3.63 18.15 4.36
CA SER A 577 4.91 17.71 4.93
C SER A 577 5.78 16.87 3.98
N MET A 578 5.23 16.48 2.81
CA MET A 578 5.84 15.58 1.84
C MET A 578 6.81 16.29 0.87
N ILE A 579 7.51 17.32 1.34
CA ILE A 579 8.32 18.20 0.49
C ILE A 579 9.80 18.21 0.93
N GLY A 580 10.69 18.57 -0.01
CA GLY A 580 12.10 18.78 0.26
C GLY A 580 12.44 20.20 0.66
N LYS A 581 13.54 20.37 1.39
CA LYS A 581 13.99 21.66 1.94
C LYS A 581 14.49 22.63 0.87
N ALA A 582 15.14 22.13 -0.16
CA ALA A 582 15.85 22.95 -1.14
C ALA A 582 14.92 23.57 -2.21
N SER A 583 13.93 22.82 -2.67
CA SER A 583 13.09 23.19 -3.81
C SER A 583 11.96 24.15 -3.46
N GLY A 584 11.57 25.03 -4.38
CA GLY A 584 10.25 25.65 -4.37
C GLY A 584 9.20 24.68 -4.90
N TYR A 585 7.92 24.93 -4.59
CA TYR A 585 6.83 24.05 -4.99
C TYR A 585 5.72 24.82 -5.72
N TYR A 586 5.21 24.20 -6.76
CA TYR A 586 3.96 24.58 -7.44
C TYR A 586 2.84 23.74 -6.82
N ILE A 587 1.71 24.38 -6.49
CA ILE A 587 0.61 23.76 -5.77
C ILE A 587 -0.71 24.17 -6.40
N ALA A 588 -1.62 23.21 -6.58
CA ALA A 588 -3.02 23.46 -6.95
C ALA A 588 -3.94 22.76 -5.94
N VAL A 589 -5.03 23.40 -5.56
CA VAL A 589 -6.06 22.85 -4.68
C VAL A 589 -7.33 22.65 -5.49
N ASP A 590 -7.54 21.43 -5.97
CA ASP A 590 -8.73 21.07 -6.72
C ASP A 590 -9.87 20.78 -5.75
N SER A 591 -11.06 21.29 -6.02
CA SER A 591 -12.25 20.96 -5.23
C SER A 591 -13.06 19.86 -5.91
N PHE A 592 -13.63 18.94 -5.15
CA PHE A 592 -14.46 17.87 -5.70
C PHE A 592 -15.72 17.61 -4.86
N ASN A 593 -16.73 17.05 -5.52
CA ASN A 593 -17.94 16.50 -4.91
C ASN A 593 -18.48 15.34 -5.75
N ARG A 594 -19.64 14.81 -5.40
CA ARG A 594 -20.33 13.74 -6.16
C ARG A 594 -20.68 14.06 -7.62
N ASN A 595 -20.45 15.29 -8.10
CA ASN A 595 -20.77 15.73 -9.47
C ASN A 595 -19.52 16.00 -10.33
N GLY A 596 -18.32 15.99 -9.74
CA GLY A 596 -17.08 16.18 -10.48
C GLY A 596 -16.00 16.89 -9.70
N VAL A 597 -14.89 17.14 -10.40
CA VAL A 597 -13.70 17.82 -9.90
C VAL A 597 -13.55 19.14 -10.65
N THR A 598 -13.25 20.21 -9.92
CA THR A 598 -12.88 21.53 -10.48
C THR A 598 -11.45 21.86 -10.08
N GLU A 599 -10.60 22.03 -11.08
CA GLU A 599 -9.18 22.30 -10.86
C GLU A 599 -8.95 23.69 -10.26
N GLY A 600 -8.06 23.73 -9.29
CA GLY A 600 -7.59 24.96 -8.67
C GLY A 600 -6.51 25.64 -9.50
N LYS A 601 -6.33 26.95 -9.26
CA LYS A 601 -5.22 27.69 -9.87
C LYS A 601 -3.90 27.26 -9.25
N VAL A 602 -2.87 27.07 -10.09
CA VAL A 602 -1.51 26.80 -9.63
C VAL A 602 -0.91 28.05 -8.99
N ILE A 603 -0.34 27.89 -7.80
CA ILE A 603 0.44 28.89 -7.10
C ILE A 603 1.87 28.40 -6.90
N PHE A 604 2.82 29.31 -6.76
CA PHE A 604 4.21 29.00 -6.44
C PHE A 604 4.54 29.39 -5.00
N VAL A 605 5.20 28.50 -4.27
CA VAL A 605 5.69 28.68 -2.90
C VAL A 605 7.21 28.45 -2.90
N SER A 606 7.97 29.48 -2.58
CA SER A 606 9.45 29.48 -2.62
C SER A 606 10.10 28.68 -1.47
#